data_3fd8dc3f75b03c1588b28d1ff8562faa
#
_entry.id   3fd8dc3f75b03c1588b28d1ff8562faa
#
_cell.length_a   1.000
_cell.length_b   1.000
_cell.length_c   1.000
_cell.angle_alpha   90.00
_cell.angle_beta   90.00
_cell.angle_gamma   90.00
#
_symmetry.space_group_name_H-M   'P 1'
#
loop_
_entity.id
_entity.type
_entity.pdbx_description
1 polymer ?
#
loop_
_entity_poly.entity_id
_entity_poly.type
_entity_poly.pdbx_seq_one_letter_code
_entity_poly.pdbx_strand_id
1 'polypeptide(L)'
;WIRYGYDDIAWAESLVKEKLSSSDFEQITRNQGGALAPSNCESSLKICRGSYQQTGPSGTALIMQGVPSVSGPYSPSSDPNFITGQLEAHEYLHSLQRIPMLNKNLPRWAPAWWREGSADWVKFASVNYLDYTVYKKSLMDSCASDCIKLSEADINEMLSTVNGESLAPKFSSFLNYTIGSQVIEKLVSIKGPSIIIDLYVEMGKGQSFEDAFNTVMNEKWADAIPILSQSVFANLHTSS
;
A
#
# COMPACT_ATOMS: atom_id res chain seq x y z
N TRP A 1 -11.62 9.59 8.37
CA TRP A 1 -10.27 10.06 8.11
C TRP A 1 -9.90 11.20 9.03
N ILE A 2 -8.73 11.09 9.70
CA ILE A 2 -8.25 12.06 10.68
C ILE A 2 -6.82 12.44 10.32
N ARG A 3 -6.57 13.74 10.15
CA ARG A 3 -5.22 14.33 10.02
C ARG A 3 -4.90 15.05 11.32
N TYR A 4 -3.70 14.87 11.85
CA TYR A 4 -3.31 15.42 13.15
C TYR A 4 -1.83 15.72 13.22
N GLY A 5 -1.47 16.78 13.93
CA GLY A 5 -0.12 17.10 14.33
C GLY A 5 0.27 16.43 15.65
N TYR A 6 1.52 16.62 16.07
CA TYR A 6 2.01 16.03 17.33
C TYR A 6 1.23 16.54 18.56
N ASP A 7 0.90 17.81 18.58
CA ASP A 7 0.17 18.43 19.71
C ASP A 7 -1.33 18.06 19.71
N ASP A 8 -1.84 17.50 18.62
CA ASP A 8 -3.25 17.14 18.45
C ASP A 8 -3.55 15.65 18.73
N ILE A 9 -2.56 14.86 19.16
CA ILE A 9 -2.69 13.40 19.36
C ILE A 9 -3.87 13.07 20.27
N ALA A 10 -3.98 13.72 21.43
CA ALA A 10 -5.04 13.44 22.40
C ALA A 10 -6.43 13.77 21.84
N TRP A 11 -6.55 14.84 21.06
CA TRP A 11 -7.77 15.20 20.36
C TRP A 11 -8.13 14.14 19.31
N ALA A 12 -7.17 13.74 18.49
CA ALA A 12 -7.39 12.74 17.43
C ALA A 12 -7.87 11.40 18.02
N GLU A 13 -7.23 10.93 19.08
CA GLU A 13 -7.63 9.68 19.77
C GLU A 13 -9.03 9.81 20.41
N SER A 14 -9.35 10.93 21.01
CA SER A 14 -10.68 11.19 21.57
C SER A 14 -11.76 11.16 20.49
N LEU A 15 -11.47 11.78 19.33
CA LEU A 15 -12.40 11.80 18.21
C LEU A 15 -12.62 10.38 17.63
N VAL A 16 -11.59 9.57 17.50
CA VAL A 16 -11.71 8.18 17.06
C VAL A 16 -12.60 7.39 18.03
N LYS A 17 -12.36 7.53 19.33
CA LYS A 17 -13.15 6.86 20.38
C LYS A 17 -14.62 7.28 20.35
N GLU A 18 -14.91 8.53 20.02
CA GLU A 18 -16.30 9.02 19.89
C GLU A 18 -17.01 8.45 18.64
N LYS A 19 -16.28 8.32 17.52
CA LYS A 19 -16.86 8.00 16.22
C LYS A 19 -16.93 6.51 15.89
N LEU A 20 -16.10 5.69 16.53
CA LEU A 20 -16.12 4.24 16.32
C LEU A 20 -16.99 3.52 17.35
N SER A 21 -17.51 2.37 16.96
CA SER A 21 -18.07 1.44 17.94
C SER A 21 -16.99 0.96 18.92
N SER A 22 -17.38 0.54 20.11
CA SER A 22 -16.42 0.02 21.11
C SER A 22 -15.61 -1.16 20.55
N SER A 23 -16.26 -2.06 19.80
CA SER A 23 -15.58 -3.23 19.21
C SER A 23 -14.57 -2.84 18.11
N ASP A 24 -14.91 -1.85 17.27
CA ASP A 24 -13.98 -1.35 16.24
C ASP A 24 -12.79 -0.65 16.90
N PHE A 25 -13.06 0.21 17.88
CA PHE A 25 -12.01 0.94 18.61
C PHE A 25 -11.02 -0.03 19.29
N GLU A 26 -11.52 -1.03 20.01
CA GLU A 26 -10.69 -2.03 20.71
C GLU A 26 -9.84 -2.84 19.71
N GLN A 27 -10.43 -3.29 18.61
CA GLN A 27 -9.71 -4.08 17.62
C GLN A 27 -8.63 -3.25 16.91
N ILE A 28 -8.96 -2.04 16.49
CA ILE A 28 -8.03 -1.14 15.80
C ILE A 28 -6.90 -0.74 16.74
N THR A 29 -7.21 -0.35 17.99
CA THR A 29 -6.21 0.00 18.99
C THR A 29 -5.28 -1.18 19.30
N ARG A 30 -5.81 -2.39 19.42
CA ARG A 30 -5.02 -3.61 19.64
C ARG A 30 -4.04 -3.85 18.48
N ASN A 31 -4.49 -3.69 17.24
CA ASN A 31 -3.65 -3.86 16.05
C ASN A 31 -2.52 -2.83 15.98
N GLN A 32 -2.70 -1.67 16.62
CA GLN A 32 -1.71 -0.59 16.68
C GLN A 32 -0.85 -0.60 17.97
N GLY A 33 -0.84 -1.72 18.69
CA GLY A 33 0.00 -1.86 19.89
C GLY A 33 -0.52 -1.12 21.12
N GLY A 34 -1.82 -0.81 21.18
CA GLY A 34 -2.48 -0.23 22.33
C GLY A 34 -2.73 1.28 22.28
N ALA A 35 -2.23 1.97 21.23
CA ALA A 35 -2.51 3.39 21.03
C ALA A 35 -2.59 3.70 19.53
N LEU A 36 -3.40 4.69 19.14
CA LEU A 36 -3.65 4.97 17.72
C LEU A 36 -2.57 5.83 17.06
N ALA A 37 -2.18 6.91 17.72
CA ALA A 37 -1.29 7.90 17.14
C ALA A 37 0.23 7.58 17.18
N PRO A 38 0.77 6.86 18.19
CA PRO A 38 2.21 6.67 18.32
C PRO A 38 2.88 5.98 17.13
N SER A 39 2.16 5.16 16.35
CA SER A 39 2.71 4.49 15.17
C SER A 39 3.17 5.47 14.08
N ASN A 40 2.59 6.68 14.05
CA ASN A 40 2.91 7.73 13.08
C ASN A 40 3.70 8.90 13.67
N CYS A 41 4.07 8.83 14.96
CA CYS A 41 4.68 9.95 15.66
C CYS A 41 5.99 9.55 16.32
N GLU A 42 6.97 10.43 16.22
CA GLU A 42 8.26 10.32 16.86
C GLU A 42 8.36 11.33 18.02
N SER A 43 8.29 10.81 19.24
CA SER A 43 8.26 11.65 20.46
C SER A 43 9.53 12.47 20.67
N SER A 44 10.69 11.94 20.29
CA SER A 44 11.98 12.64 20.44
C SER A 44 12.06 13.90 19.59
N LEU A 45 11.41 13.90 18.42
CA LEU A 45 11.37 15.03 17.50
C LEU A 45 10.07 15.83 17.60
N LYS A 46 9.09 15.37 18.38
CA LYS A 46 7.73 15.94 18.46
C LYS A 46 7.10 16.14 17.08
N ILE A 47 7.24 15.16 16.24
CA ILE A 47 6.66 15.16 14.89
C ILE A 47 5.78 13.95 14.67
N CYS A 48 4.71 14.13 13.87
CA CYS A 48 3.95 13.06 13.28
C CYS A 48 4.15 13.07 11.78
N ARG A 49 4.33 11.89 11.17
CA ARG A 49 4.44 11.73 9.71
C ARG A 49 4.05 10.31 9.33
N GLY A 50 3.56 10.16 8.11
CA GLY A 50 3.06 8.87 7.63
C GLY A 50 1.58 8.66 7.94
N SER A 51 1.08 7.53 7.49
CA SER A 51 -0.33 7.18 7.66
C SER A 51 -0.47 5.68 7.83
N TYR A 52 -1.65 5.27 8.25
CA TYR A 52 -2.09 3.89 8.19
C TYR A 52 -3.60 3.81 8.02
N GLN A 53 -4.05 2.70 7.46
CA GLN A 53 -5.45 2.32 7.38
C GLN A 53 -5.70 1.09 8.25
N GLN A 54 -6.81 1.10 8.98
CA GLN A 54 -7.33 -0.06 9.69
C GLN A 54 -8.83 -0.18 9.47
N THR A 55 -9.32 -1.42 9.44
CA THR A 55 -10.75 -1.68 9.34
C THR A 55 -11.20 -2.48 10.56
N GLY A 56 -12.20 -1.96 11.25
CA GLY A 56 -12.82 -2.62 12.40
C GLY A 56 -13.74 -3.78 11.98
N PRO A 57 -14.20 -4.59 12.95
CA PRO A 57 -15.11 -5.71 12.72
C PRO A 57 -16.43 -5.32 12.04
N SER A 58 -16.93 -4.11 12.28
CA SER A 58 -18.17 -3.62 11.63
C SER A 58 -18.00 -3.26 10.15
N GLY A 59 -16.76 -3.23 9.66
CA GLY A 59 -16.43 -2.74 8.33
C GLY A 59 -16.10 -1.26 8.28
N THR A 60 -16.17 -0.54 9.41
CA THR A 60 -15.75 0.86 9.46
C THR A 60 -14.25 0.96 9.25
N ALA A 61 -13.83 1.71 8.23
CA ALA A 61 -12.44 2.01 7.97
C ALA A 61 -11.98 3.29 8.67
N LEU A 62 -10.83 3.24 9.30
CA LEU A 62 -10.14 4.38 9.90
C LEU A 62 -8.84 4.62 9.14
N ILE A 63 -8.64 5.86 8.68
CA ILE A 63 -7.36 6.34 8.17
C ILE A 63 -6.85 7.40 9.14
N MET A 64 -5.67 7.15 9.69
CA MET A 64 -4.95 8.08 10.56
C MET A 64 -3.73 8.62 9.82
N GLN A 65 -3.62 9.93 9.69
CA GLN A 65 -2.52 10.59 9.00
C GLN A 65 -1.84 11.60 9.93
N GLY A 66 -0.62 11.28 10.33
CA GLY A 66 0.25 12.20 11.03
C GLY A 66 0.83 13.22 10.05
N VAL A 67 0.70 14.51 10.36
CA VAL A 67 1.17 15.61 9.52
C VAL A 67 2.31 16.33 10.26
N PRO A 68 3.49 16.48 9.65
CA PRO A 68 4.58 17.26 10.23
C PRO A 68 4.17 18.72 10.46
N SER A 69 4.80 19.35 11.43
CA SER A 69 4.57 20.77 11.66
C SER A 69 4.96 21.61 10.41
N VAL A 70 4.27 22.71 10.19
CA VAL A 70 4.49 23.61 9.06
C VAL A 70 5.87 24.28 9.07
N SER A 71 6.58 24.20 10.17
CA SER A 71 7.94 24.74 10.34
C SER A 71 8.91 23.60 10.66
N GLY A 72 10.04 23.55 9.98
CA GLY A 72 11.09 22.57 10.21
C GLY A 72 11.50 21.77 8.98
N PRO A 73 12.46 20.86 9.11
CA PRO A 73 13.04 20.11 7.98
C PRO A 73 12.05 19.13 7.32
N TYR A 74 10.94 18.85 7.97
CA TYR A 74 9.89 17.95 7.48
C TYR A 74 8.60 18.70 7.15
N SER A 75 8.70 19.98 6.77
CA SER A 75 7.52 20.78 6.42
C SER A 75 6.67 20.09 5.36
N PRO A 76 5.34 19.93 5.58
CA PRO A 76 4.45 19.31 4.62
C PRO A 76 4.36 20.09 3.29
N SER A 77 4.72 21.38 3.28
CA SER A 77 4.69 22.21 2.09
C SER A 77 5.70 21.80 0.99
N SER A 78 6.66 20.95 1.30
CA SER A 78 7.66 20.46 0.35
C SER A 78 7.56 18.96 0.07
N ASP A 79 6.73 18.22 0.81
CA ASP A 79 6.58 16.78 0.63
C ASP A 79 5.29 16.46 -0.14
N PRO A 80 5.40 15.92 -1.38
CA PRO A 80 4.24 15.56 -2.18
C PRO A 80 3.23 14.66 -1.45
N ASN A 81 3.68 13.79 -0.57
CA ASN A 81 2.81 12.90 0.19
C ASN A 81 1.74 13.66 1.01
N PHE A 82 2.02 14.90 1.43
CA PHE A 82 1.11 15.69 2.27
C PHE A 82 0.34 16.78 1.54
N ILE A 83 0.76 17.16 0.32
CA ILE A 83 0.16 18.29 -0.40
C ILE A 83 -0.62 17.89 -1.65
N THR A 84 -0.40 16.69 -2.19
CA THR A 84 -1.02 16.24 -3.44
C THR A 84 -2.17 15.26 -3.26
N GLY A 85 -2.36 14.72 -2.06
CA GLY A 85 -3.33 13.63 -1.82
C GLY A 85 -2.77 12.23 -2.10
N GLN A 86 -1.47 12.11 -2.36
CA GLN A 86 -0.82 10.83 -2.64
C GLN A 86 -0.98 9.82 -1.50
N LEU A 87 -0.71 10.26 -0.28
CA LEU A 87 -0.79 9.40 0.89
C LEU A 87 -2.23 8.97 1.18
N GLU A 88 -3.15 9.89 0.97
CA GLU A 88 -4.59 9.65 1.10
C GLU A 88 -5.08 8.60 0.11
N ALA A 89 -4.66 8.68 -1.14
CA ALA A 89 -5.03 7.72 -2.18
C ALA A 89 -4.50 6.32 -1.85
N HIS A 90 -3.26 6.22 -1.33
CA HIS A 90 -2.65 4.99 -0.87
C HIS A 90 -3.52 4.33 0.23
N GLU A 91 -3.78 5.04 1.31
CA GLU A 91 -4.54 4.50 2.45
C GLU A 91 -6.01 4.22 2.09
N TYR A 92 -6.59 5.02 1.21
CA TYR A 92 -7.95 4.77 0.75
C TYR A 92 -8.07 3.45 -0.02
N LEU A 93 -7.07 3.12 -0.83
CA LEU A 93 -7.06 1.83 -1.52
C LEU A 93 -7.05 0.66 -0.54
N HIS A 94 -6.32 0.73 0.57
CA HIS A 94 -6.35 -0.33 1.58
C HIS A 94 -7.76 -0.56 2.14
N SER A 95 -8.57 0.51 2.27
CA SER A 95 -9.97 0.37 2.65
C SER A 95 -10.77 -0.41 1.60
N LEU A 96 -10.57 -0.11 0.31
CA LEU A 96 -11.24 -0.82 -0.80
C LEU A 96 -10.80 -2.29 -0.90
N GLN A 97 -9.52 -2.58 -0.72
CA GLN A 97 -8.99 -3.96 -0.71
C GLN A 97 -9.64 -4.80 0.40
N ARG A 98 -9.97 -4.16 1.52
CA ARG A 98 -10.57 -4.85 2.68
C ARG A 98 -12.04 -5.21 2.48
N ILE A 99 -12.81 -4.42 1.74
CA ILE A 99 -14.27 -4.60 1.60
C ILE A 99 -14.68 -6.02 1.17
N PRO A 100 -14.11 -6.63 0.11
CA PRO A 100 -14.48 -7.97 -0.30
C PRO A 100 -14.15 -9.06 0.73
N MET A 101 -13.27 -8.75 1.67
CA MET A 101 -12.72 -9.66 2.67
C MET A 101 -13.39 -9.52 4.04
N LEU A 102 -14.32 -8.56 4.21
CA LEU A 102 -14.96 -8.30 5.50
C LEU A 102 -15.75 -9.49 6.01
N ASN A 103 -15.63 -9.74 7.33
CA ASN A 103 -16.36 -10.81 8.05
C ASN A 103 -16.12 -12.23 7.51
N LYS A 104 -15.02 -12.43 6.79
CA LYS A 104 -14.64 -13.73 6.26
C LYS A 104 -13.42 -14.26 6.99
N ASN A 105 -13.50 -15.50 7.43
CA ASN A 105 -12.36 -16.21 7.99
C ASN A 105 -11.50 -16.75 6.83
N LEU A 106 -10.74 -15.85 6.22
CA LEU A 106 -9.95 -16.19 5.05
C LEU A 106 -8.56 -16.68 5.48
N PRO A 107 -8.09 -17.76 4.88
CA PRO A 107 -6.86 -18.41 5.31
C PRO A 107 -5.61 -17.55 5.07
N ARG A 108 -5.64 -16.60 4.15
CA ARG A 108 -4.45 -15.83 3.75
C ARG A 108 -4.80 -14.45 3.20
N TRP A 109 -3.92 -13.50 3.42
CA TRP A 109 -3.93 -12.18 2.80
C TRP A 109 -3.23 -12.22 1.44
N ALA A 110 -3.56 -11.27 0.57
CA ALA A 110 -2.76 -11.03 -0.62
C ALA A 110 -1.30 -10.76 -0.23
N PRO A 111 -0.32 -11.10 -1.08
CA PRO A 111 1.08 -10.81 -0.84
C PRO A 111 1.30 -9.34 -0.49
N ALA A 112 2.27 -9.06 0.38
CA ALA A 112 2.57 -7.68 0.78
C ALA A 112 2.91 -6.80 -0.44
N TRP A 113 3.68 -7.33 -1.40
CA TRP A 113 4.01 -6.59 -2.62
C TRP A 113 2.79 -6.28 -3.51
N TRP A 114 1.74 -7.12 -3.49
CA TRP A 114 0.48 -6.82 -4.16
C TRP A 114 -0.29 -5.73 -3.42
N ARG A 115 -0.44 -5.89 -2.10
CA ARG A 115 -1.21 -4.99 -1.25
C ARG A 115 -0.62 -3.57 -1.26
N GLU A 116 0.67 -3.45 -0.92
CA GLU A 116 1.35 -2.17 -0.84
C GLU A 116 1.66 -1.59 -2.24
N GLY A 117 2.07 -2.45 -3.16
CA GLY A 117 2.36 -2.03 -4.54
C GLY A 117 1.15 -1.48 -5.27
N SER A 118 -0.04 -2.08 -5.09
CA SER A 118 -1.25 -1.52 -5.69
C SER A 118 -1.67 -0.21 -5.04
N ALA A 119 -1.45 -0.04 -3.73
CA ALA A 119 -1.70 1.22 -3.05
C ALA A 119 -0.75 2.33 -3.52
N ASP A 120 0.54 2.02 -3.71
CA ASP A 120 1.50 2.95 -4.28
C ASP A 120 1.23 3.23 -5.78
N TRP A 121 0.78 2.24 -6.54
CA TRP A 121 0.35 2.48 -7.91
C TRP A 121 -0.81 3.49 -7.97
N VAL A 122 -1.86 3.31 -7.17
CA VAL A 122 -3.00 4.24 -7.07
C VAL A 122 -2.56 5.61 -6.58
N LYS A 123 -1.65 5.68 -5.62
CA LYS A 123 -1.02 6.90 -5.13
C LYS A 123 -0.49 7.78 -6.27
N PHE A 124 0.26 7.20 -7.21
CA PHE A 124 0.82 7.94 -8.33
C PHE A 124 -0.19 8.18 -9.45
N ALA A 125 -1.00 7.18 -9.79
CA ALA A 125 -1.95 7.26 -10.87
C ALA A 125 -3.06 8.29 -10.59
N SER A 126 -3.58 8.35 -9.35
CA SER A 126 -4.70 9.23 -8.99
C SER A 126 -4.35 10.72 -9.03
N VAL A 127 -3.13 11.09 -8.64
CA VAL A 127 -2.72 12.51 -8.61
C VAL A 127 -2.11 13.00 -9.92
N ASN A 128 -1.68 12.08 -10.79
CA ASN A 128 -1.05 12.41 -12.06
C ASN A 128 -1.86 11.94 -13.28
N TYR A 129 -3.16 11.67 -13.12
CA TYR A 129 -3.99 11.06 -14.16
C TYR A 129 -4.11 11.87 -15.45
N LEU A 130 -3.82 13.17 -15.41
CA LEU A 130 -3.82 14.07 -16.56
C LEU A 130 -2.45 14.20 -17.25
N ASP A 131 -1.37 13.70 -16.62
CA ASP A 131 -0.03 13.82 -17.17
C ASP A 131 0.74 12.50 -17.05
N TYR A 132 0.71 11.75 -18.12
CA TYR A 132 1.38 10.46 -18.20
C TYR A 132 2.89 10.54 -17.95
N THR A 133 3.54 11.63 -18.40
CA THR A 133 4.98 11.81 -18.22
C THR A 133 5.33 11.99 -16.74
N VAL A 134 4.57 12.84 -16.04
CA VAL A 134 4.73 13.05 -14.60
C VAL A 134 4.41 11.78 -13.83
N TYR A 135 3.33 11.07 -14.21
CA TYR A 135 2.98 9.77 -13.62
C TYR A 135 4.13 8.77 -13.75
N LYS A 136 4.63 8.55 -14.96
CA LYS A 136 5.72 7.59 -15.21
C LYS A 136 6.99 7.97 -14.46
N LYS A 137 7.33 9.26 -14.44
CA LYS A 137 8.48 9.75 -13.68
C LYS A 137 8.31 9.47 -12.18
N SER A 138 7.15 9.77 -11.60
CA SER A 138 6.88 9.54 -10.18
C SER A 138 7.00 8.05 -9.80
N LEU A 139 6.47 7.18 -10.65
CA LEU A 139 6.55 5.74 -10.48
C LEU A 139 8.00 5.23 -10.54
N MET A 140 8.81 5.76 -11.46
CA MET A 140 10.22 5.40 -11.61
C MET A 140 11.08 5.97 -10.49
N ASP A 141 10.89 7.24 -10.14
CA ASP A 141 11.65 7.90 -9.05
C ASP A 141 11.47 7.20 -7.71
N SER A 142 10.28 6.63 -7.44
CA SER A 142 10.02 5.88 -6.22
C SER A 142 10.90 4.64 -6.07
N CYS A 143 11.45 4.16 -7.17
CA CYS A 143 12.24 2.93 -7.27
C CYS A 143 13.75 3.18 -7.49
N ALA A 144 14.19 4.46 -7.61
CA ALA A 144 15.45 4.81 -8.25
C ALA A 144 16.73 4.25 -7.58
N SER A 145 16.80 4.13 -6.27
CA SER A 145 18.06 3.78 -5.60
C SER A 145 18.23 2.28 -5.29
N ASP A 146 17.16 1.61 -4.94
CA ASP A 146 17.21 0.21 -4.48
C ASP A 146 16.80 -0.78 -5.56
N CYS A 147 15.85 -0.38 -6.42
CA CYS A 147 15.35 -1.27 -7.46
C CYS A 147 16.37 -1.52 -8.58
N ILE A 148 17.17 -0.53 -8.94
CA ILE A 148 18.18 -0.67 -10.01
C ILE A 148 19.30 -1.67 -9.66
N LYS A 149 19.42 -2.05 -8.38
CA LYS A 149 20.40 -3.04 -7.91
C LYS A 149 19.89 -4.47 -8.02
N LEU A 150 18.59 -4.64 -8.24
CA LEU A 150 17.97 -5.95 -8.30
C LEU A 150 18.26 -6.61 -9.65
N SER A 151 18.58 -7.88 -9.62
CA SER A 151 18.57 -8.74 -10.79
C SER A 151 17.15 -9.19 -11.13
N GLU A 152 16.95 -9.68 -12.35
CA GLU A 152 15.69 -10.32 -12.73
C GLU A 152 15.34 -11.51 -11.80
N ALA A 153 16.36 -12.27 -11.37
CA ALA A 153 16.17 -13.37 -10.43
C ALA A 153 15.71 -12.89 -9.04
N ASP A 154 16.18 -11.74 -8.58
CA ASP A 154 15.70 -11.15 -7.32
C ASP A 154 14.22 -10.75 -7.41
N ILE A 155 13.80 -10.14 -8.51
CA ILE A 155 12.39 -9.79 -8.73
C ILE A 155 11.53 -11.06 -8.81
N ASN A 156 12.00 -12.09 -9.50
CA ASN A 156 11.34 -13.39 -9.58
C ASN A 156 11.12 -14.02 -8.19
N GLU A 157 12.16 -14.02 -7.35
CA GLU A 157 12.08 -14.51 -5.96
C GLU A 157 11.07 -13.72 -5.13
N MET A 158 11.07 -12.38 -5.25
CA MET A 158 10.09 -11.53 -4.56
C MET A 158 8.65 -11.88 -4.96
N LEU A 159 8.38 -12.02 -6.26
CA LEU A 159 7.05 -12.33 -6.77
C LEU A 159 6.59 -13.76 -6.43
N SER A 160 7.52 -14.65 -6.13
CA SER A 160 7.21 -16.00 -5.64
C SER A 160 6.69 -16.01 -4.20
N THR A 161 6.78 -14.89 -3.47
CA THR A 161 6.24 -14.71 -2.12
C THR A 161 4.74 -14.39 -2.20
N VAL A 162 3.88 -15.41 -2.15
CA VAL A 162 2.43 -15.28 -2.44
C VAL A 162 1.51 -15.39 -1.22
N ASN A 163 2.04 -15.59 -0.01
CA ASN A 163 1.23 -15.92 1.16
C ASN A 163 1.13 -14.83 2.23
N GLY A 164 1.20 -13.56 1.85
CA GLY A 164 1.20 -12.44 2.78
C GLY A 164 2.45 -12.32 3.64
N GLU A 165 3.45 -13.17 3.37
CA GLU A 165 4.71 -13.23 4.09
C GLU A 165 5.58 -12.00 3.79
N SER A 166 6.44 -11.69 4.73
CA SER A 166 7.49 -10.69 4.49
C SER A 166 8.47 -11.21 3.43
N LEU A 167 9.00 -10.29 2.65
CA LEU A 167 10.09 -10.61 1.72
C LEU A 167 11.26 -11.26 2.46
N ALA A 168 12.04 -12.06 1.74
CA ALA A 168 13.25 -12.65 2.29
C ALA A 168 14.14 -11.58 2.93
N PRO A 169 14.88 -11.89 4.04
CA PRO A 169 15.62 -10.89 4.83
C PRO A 169 16.67 -10.09 4.05
N LYS A 170 17.10 -10.58 2.89
CA LYS A 170 18.02 -9.86 1.99
C LYS A 170 17.36 -8.65 1.31
N PHE A 171 16.03 -8.59 1.28
CA PHE A 171 15.28 -7.54 0.64
C PHE A 171 14.76 -6.52 1.65
N SER A 172 14.84 -5.25 1.32
CA SER A 172 14.14 -4.21 2.06
C SER A 172 12.64 -4.41 1.94
N SER A 173 11.91 -4.29 3.05
CA SER A 173 10.43 -4.31 3.03
C SER A 173 9.83 -3.20 2.16
N PHE A 174 10.60 -2.14 1.91
CA PHE A 174 10.20 -1.03 1.03
C PHE A 174 10.02 -1.46 -0.43
N LEU A 175 10.66 -2.54 -0.85
CA LEU A 175 10.49 -3.12 -2.19
C LEU A 175 9.07 -3.65 -2.43
N ASN A 176 8.29 -3.96 -1.39
CA ASN A 176 6.87 -4.27 -1.53
C ASN A 176 6.10 -3.14 -2.20
N TYR A 177 6.45 -1.90 -1.91
CA TYR A 177 5.85 -0.69 -2.47
C TYR A 177 6.36 -0.45 -3.89
N THR A 178 7.66 -0.38 -4.04
CA THR A 178 8.33 0.10 -5.25
C THR A 178 8.33 -0.93 -6.39
N ILE A 179 8.78 -2.15 -6.16
CA ILE A 179 8.67 -3.23 -7.15
C ILE A 179 7.22 -3.66 -7.33
N GLY A 180 6.45 -3.73 -6.23
CA GLY A 180 5.02 -4.02 -6.31
C GLY A 180 4.29 -3.09 -7.27
N SER A 181 4.49 -1.78 -7.17
CA SER A 181 3.83 -0.81 -8.05
C SER A 181 4.25 -0.95 -9.52
N GLN A 182 5.51 -1.32 -9.81
CA GLN A 182 5.95 -1.62 -11.18
C GLN A 182 5.24 -2.85 -11.76
N VAL A 183 5.04 -3.88 -10.95
CA VAL A 183 4.30 -5.10 -11.35
C VAL A 183 2.82 -4.76 -11.61
N ILE A 184 2.20 -4.00 -10.71
CA ILE A 184 0.81 -3.56 -10.86
C ILE A 184 0.64 -2.74 -12.14
N GLU A 185 1.57 -1.84 -12.47
CA GLU A 185 1.54 -1.08 -13.73
C GLU A 185 1.47 -2.00 -14.96
N LYS A 186 2.24 -3.10 -14.97
CA LYS A 186 2.19 -4.06 -16.08
C LYS A 186 0.83 -4.76 -16.17
N LEU A 187 0.30 -5.21 -15.04
CA LEU A 187 -0.97 -5.91 -14.97
C LEU A 187 -2.15 -5.00 -15.32
N VAL A 188 -2.14 -3.76 -14.84
CA VAL A 188 -3.16 -2.75 -15.19
C VAL A 188 -3.10 -2.40 -16.68
N SER A 189 -1.92 -2.34 -17.28
CA SER A 189 -1.76 -2.10 -18.72
C SER A 189 -2.40 -3.22 -19.56
N ILE A 190 -2.50 -4.44 -19.04
CA ILE A 190 -3.09 -5.59 -19.72
C ILE A 190 -4.60 -5.69 -19.48
N LYS A 191 -5.04 -5.53 -18.23
CA LYS A 191 -6.40 -5.87 -17.79
C LYS A 191 -7.24 -4.66 -17.35
N GLY A 192 -6.61 -3.50 -17.21
CA GLY A 192 -7.26 -2.31 -16.65
C GLY A 192 -7.16 -2.25 -15.12
N PRO A 193 -7.47 -1.09 -14.51
CA PRO A 193 -7.28 -0.87 -13.08
C PRO A 193 -8.21 -1.69 -12.17
N SER A 194 -9.32 -2.20 -12.70
CA SER A 194 -10.24 -3.05 -11.92
C SER A 194 -9.57 -4.33 -11.39
N ILE A 195 -8.52 -4.83 -12.06
CA ILE A 195 -7.79 -6.03 -11.67
C ILE A 195 -7.40 -6.00 -10.18
N ILE A 196 -7.07 -4.81 -9.66
CA ILE A 196 -6.65 -4.64 -8.27
C ILE A 196 -7.74 -5.13 -7.31
N ILE A 197 -8.99 -4.74 -7.56
CA ILE A 197 -10.13 -5.12 -6.69
C ILE A 197 -10.73 -6.47 -7.10
N ASP A 198 -10.76 -6.78 -8.38
CA ASP A 198 -11.29 -8.06 -8.89
C ASP A 198 -10.58 -9.25 -8.22
N LEU A 199 -9.26 -9.13 -7.99
CA LEU A 199 -8.48 -10.16 -7.31
C LEU A 199 -8.92 -10.32 -5.85
N TYR A 200 -9.15 -9.22 -5.12
CA TYR A 200 -9.68 -9.28 -3.76
C TYR A 200 -11.12 -9.84 -3.69
N VAL A 201 -11.94 -9.57 -4.71
CA VAL A 201 -13.29 -10.16 -4.82
C VAL A 201 -13.20 -11.68 -4.91
N GLU A 202 -12.31 -12.23 -5.74
CA GLU A 202 -12.11 -13.67 -5.86
C GLU A 202 -11.51 -14.27 -4.58
N MET A 203 -10.52 -13.63 -3.99
CA MET A 203 -10.01 -14.03 -2.67
C MET A 203 -11.09 -14.00 -1.60
N GLY A 204 -11.98 -13.01 -1.65
CA GLY A 204 -13.14 -12.92 -0.78
C GLY A 204 -14.14 -14.08 -0.92
N LYS A 205 -14.08 -14.86 -1.99
CA LYS A 205 -14.82 -16.12 -2.16
C LYS A 205 -14.10 -17.34 -1.56
N GLY A 206 -12.91 -17.14 -0.99
CA GLY A 206 -12.09 -18.18 -0.35
C GLY A 206 -10.95 -18.70 -1.22
N GLN A 207 -10.70 -18.10 -2.39
CA GLN A 207 -9.58 -18.48 -3.25
C GLN A 207 -8.25 -18.03 -2.65
N SER A 208 -7.17 -18.78 -2.93
CA SER A 208 -5.80 -18.30 -2.72
C SER A 208 -5.50 -17.13 -3.66
N PHE A 209 -4.40 -16.40 -3.41
CA PHE A 209 -3.96 -15.36 -4.34
C PHE A 209 -3.71 -15.92 -5.75
N GLU A 210 -3.07 -17.08 -5.85
CA GLU A 210 -2.73 -17.72 -7.11
C GLU A 210 -3.98 -18.17 -7.89
N ASP A 211 -4.96 -18.75 -7.18
CA ASP A 211 -6.24 -19.16 -7.79
C ASP A 211 -7.06 -17.94 -8.23
N ALA A 212 -7.09 -16.89 -7.41
CA ALA A 212 -7.74 -15.62 -7.75
C ALA A 212 -7.10 -14.98 -8.98
N PHE A 213 -5.76 -14.96 -9.04
CA PHE A 213 -5.02 -14.47 -10.19
C PHE A 213 -5.38 -15.27 -11.46
N ASN A 214 -5.37 -16.60 -11.37
CA ASN A 214 -5.77 -17.47 -12.49
C ASN A 214 -7.20 -17.17 -12.94
N THR A 215 -8.14 -16.99 -12.01
CA THR A 215 -9.53 -16.67 -12.34
C THR A 215 -9.66 -15.33 -13.06
N VAL A 216 -8.95 -14.30 -12.58
CA VAL A 216 -9.06 -12.94 -13.13
C VAL A 216 -8.27 -12.77 -14.43
N MET A 217 -7.05 -13.33 -14.50
CA MET A 217 -6.16 -13.17 -15.65
C MET A 217 -6.34 -14.25 -16.71
N ASN A 218 -6.93 -15.38 -16.35
CA ASN A 218 -6.95 -16.61 -17.16
C ASN A 218 -5.53 -17.12 -17.46
N GLU A 219 -4.63 -16.97 -16.51
CA GLU A 219 -3.22 -17.34 -16.59
C GLU A 219 -2.71 -17.76 -15.21
N LYS A 220 -1.84 -18.76 -15.15
CA LYS A 220 -1.27 -19.20 -13.86
C LYS A 220 -0.25 -18.20 -13.35
N TRP A 221 -0.30 -17.91 -12.04
CA TRP A 221 0.67 -17.02 -11.42
C TRP A 221 2.10 -17.48 -11.63
N ALA A 222 2.38 -18.77 -11.47
CA ALA A 222 3.71 -19.34 -11.69
C ALA A 222 4.26 -19.11 -13.12
N ASP A 223 3.41 -19.07 -14.12
CA ASP A 223 3.80 -18.81 -15.51
C ASP A 223 3.96 -17.30 -15.77
N ALA A 224 3.21 -16.46 -15.05
CA ALA A 224 3.29 -15.00 -15.14
C ALA A 224 4.55 -14.42 -14.46
N ILE A 225 5.05 -15.02 -13.38
CA ILE A 225 6.21 -14.53 -12.63
C ILE A 225 7.42 -14.22 -13.51
N PRO A 226 7.95 -15.15 -14.32
CA PRO A 226 9.15 -14.87 -15.12
C PRO A 226 8.91 -13.76 -16.16
N ILE A 227 7.72 -13.68 -16.74
CA ILE A 227 7.37 -12.66 -17.74
C ILE A 227 7.33 -11.26 -17.07
N LEU A 228 6.69 -11.17 -15.91
CA LEU A 228 6.61 -9.93 -15.14
C LEU A 228 7.97 -9.49 -14.63
N SER A 229 8.78 -10.43 -14.11
CA SER A 229 10.13 -10.17 -13.63
C SER A 229 11.01 -9.60 -14.74
N GLN A 230 11.03 -10.22 -15.90
CA GLN A 230 11.76 -9.73 -17.07
C GLN A 230 11.26 -8.34 -17.50
N SER A 231 9.95 -8.15 -17.57
CA SER A 231 9.36 -6.87 -18.01
C SER A 231 9.67 -5.73 -17.05
N VAL A 232 9.61 -5.97 -15.72
CA VAL A 232 9.96 -4.98 -14.69
C VAL A 232 11.46 -4.70 -14.75
N PHE A 233 12.30 -5.74 -14.77
CA PHE A 233 13.75 -5.59 -14.88
C PHE A 233 14.15 -4.73 -16.10
N ALA A 234 13.63 -5.05 -17.28
CA ALA A 234 13.88 -4.28 -18.48
C ALA A 234 13.47 -2.82 -18.34
N ASN A 235 12.28 -2.55 -17.75
CA ASN A 235 11.79 -1.19 -17.55
C ASN A 235 12.70 -0.36 -16.61
N LEU A 236 13.23 -0.98 -15.56
CA LEU A 236 14.14 -0.33 -14.61
C LEU A 236 15.50 0.04 -15.23
N HIS A 237 15.98 -0.73 -16.20
CA HIS A 237 17.32 -0.57 -16.80
C HIS A 237 17.34 0.09 -18.19
N THR A 238 16.17 0.26 -18.83
CA THR A 238 16.09 0.96 -20.12
C THR A 238 15.73 2.45 -20.00
N SER A 239 15.35 2.89 -18.81
CA SER A 239 14.94 4.27 -18.54
C SER A 239 16.08 5.18 -18.04
N SER A 240 17.33 4.70 -18.09
CA SER A 240 18.56 5.43 -17.71
C SER A 240 19.24 6.12 -18.88
#